data_8ad1a5ae4cdace353c59e3eb536e9e27
#
_entry.id   8ad1a5ae4cdace353c59e3eb536e9e27
#
_cell.length_a   1.000
_cell.length_b   1.000
_cell.length_c   1.000
_cell.angle_alpha   90.00
_cell.angle_beta   90.00
_cell.angle_gamma   90.00
#
_symmetry.space_group_name_H-M   'P 1'
#
loop_
_entity.id
_entity.type
_entity.pdbx_description
1 polymer ?
#
loop_
_entity_poly.entity_id
_entity_poly.type
_entity_poly.pdbx_seq_one_letter_code
_entity_poly.pdbx_strand_id
1 'polypeptide(L)'
;MAIRLLETLLKLQLLLIAGTLLFRGVSYSLECYACDSAEDPECATRPGQQLEVEECSGVSDLCVTSITAGLTRRGCLGRLYPNGYCAAPCDSCNTSLCNRHVFPTDRLRCYQCSGSTCIDVANRPELLLPCPVYNEDDRCYTNILHLSNTMRGCEHTNLPDTCPHVCLKCNYNGCNSELTVTESRCLQCTHMRLSPNPDCLREQELINDDHDETVQCALSNETVTQCVNKVMLGHREQCYTHLNTQTEVLQRGCSTTMGFFPTGELTQCYGDYCNAQCQDIACGTCNSTSNPNCRSGISLSTEKCAAGTVACYACEQG
;
A
#
# COMPACT_ATOMS: atom_id res chain seq x y z
N MET A 1 -10.39 -32.80 -87.04
CA MET A 1 -10.93 -31.49 -86.63
C MET A 1 -11.69 -31.59 -85.27
N ALA A 2 -12.54 -32.61 -85.11
CA ALA A 2 -13.37 -32.79 -83.89
C ALA A 2 -12.58 -32.99 -82.55
N ILE A 3 -11.44 -33.70 -82.58
CA ILE A 3 -10.62 -33.96 -81.40
C ILE A 3 -10.03 -32.70 -80.78
N ARG A 4 -9.55 -31.76 -81.59
CA ARG A 4 -8.99 -30.45 -81.10
C ARG A 4 -10.07 -29.54 -80.50
N LEU A 5 -11.30 -29.64 -80.99
CA LEU A 5 -12.43 -28.89 -80.44
C LEU A 5 -12.85 -29.40 -79.07
N LEU A 6 -12.79 -30.69 -78.88
CA LEU A 6 -13.13 -31.33 -77.61
C LEU A 6 -12.10 -30.97 -76.53
N GLU A 7 -10.81 -30.98 -76.84
CA GLU A 7 -9.74 -30.55 -75.94
C GLU A 7 -9.81 -29.07 -75.50
N THR A 8 -10.19 -28.19 -76.43
CA THR A 8 -10.37 -26.76 -76.13
C THR A 8 -11.61 -26.54 -75.19
N LEU A 9 -12.70 -27.25 -75.44
CA LEU A 9 -13.89 -27.18 -74.60
C LEU A 9 -13.64 -27.71 -73.20
N LEU A 10 -12.89 -28.81 -73.05
CA LEU A 10 -12.52 -29.39 -71.77
C LEU A 10 -11.59 -28.45 -70.95
N LYS A 11 -10.63 -27.76 -71.60
CA LYS A 11 -9.77 -26.76 -71.00
C LYS A 11 -10.56 -25.53 -70.53
N LEU A 12 -11.53 -25.10 -71.35
CA LEU A 12 -12.39 -23.97 -70.97
C LEU A 12 -13.29 -24.29 -69.75
N GLN A 13 -13.85 -25.51 -69.68
CA GLN A 13 -14.65 -26.00 -68.55
C GLN A 13 -13.77 -26.09 -67.28
N LEU A 14 -12.57 -26.63 -67.37
CA LEU A 14 -11.62 -26.70 -66.27
C LEU A 14 -11.21 -25.29 -65.73
N LEU A 15 -11.01 -24.34 -66.64
CA LEU A 15 -10.72 -22.92 -66.27
C LEU A 15 -11.95 -22.27 -65.60
N LEU A 16 -13.16 -22.54 -66.03
CA LEU A 16 -14.38 -22.01 -65.44
C LEU A 16 -14.60 -22.63 -64.04
N ILE A 17 -14.37 -23.94 -63.89
CA ILE A 17 -14.47 -24.64 -62.57
C ILE A 17 -13.37 -24.13 -61.66
N ALA A 18 -12.12 -23.98 -62.12
CA ALA A 18 -11.01 -23.40 -61.34
C ALA A 18 -11.33 -21.95 -60.94
N GLY A 19 -11.87 -21.13 -61.84
CA GLY A 19 -12.30 -19.76 -61.58
C GLY A 19 -13.39 -19.67 -60.51
N THR A 20 -14.40 -20.58 -60.57
CA THR A 20 -15.48 -20.61 -59.53
C THR A 20 -15.00 -21.14 -58.16
N LEU A 21 -13.95 -21.97 -58.13
CA LEU A 21 -13.34 -22.46 -56.89
C LEU A 21 -12.42 -21.37 -56.26
N LEU A 22 -11.79 -20.54 -57.08
CA LEU A 22 -10.96 -19.42 -56.62
C LEU A 22 -11.77 -18.22 -56.09
N PHE A 23 -13.05 -18.08 -56.52
CA PHE A 23 -13.99 -17.05 -56.06
C PHE A 23 -14.89 -17.51 -54.91
N ARG A 24 -14.65 -18.63 -54.27
CA ARG A 24 -15.16 -18.79 -52.90
C ARG A 24 -14.44 -17.79 -52.04
N GLY A 25 -14.94 -16.58 -52.01
CA GLY A 25 -14.50 -15.54 -51.09
C GLY A 25 -14.52 -16.15 -49.69
N VAL A 26 -13.39 -16.18 -49.05
CA VAL A 26 -13.31 -16.49 -47.64
C VAL A 26 -14.12 -15.39 -46.97
N SER A 27 -15.37 -15.71 -46.65
CA SER A 27 -16.20 -14.83 -45.82
C SER A 27 -15.56 -14.84 -44.43
N TYR A 28 -14.75 -13.84 -44.18
CA TYR A 28 -14.27 -13.61 -42.82
C TYR A 28 -15.47 -13.12 -42.01
N SER A 29 -16.05 -13.99 -41.17
CA SER A 29 -16.98 -13.54 -40.15
C SER A 29 -16.23 -12.70 -39.13
N LEU A 30 -16.82 -11.59 -38.70
CA LEU A 30 -16.27 -10.77 -37.62
C LEU A 30 -16.43 -11.54 -36.32
N GLU A 31 -15.37 -11.72 -35.57
CA GLU A 31 -15.35 -12.32 -34.26
C GLU A 31 -15.20 -11.26 -33.18
N CYS A 32 -15.99 -11.34 -32.10
CA CYS A 32 -15.92 -10.42 -30.99
C CYS A 32 -15.80 -11.19 -29.67
N TYR A 33 -15.09 -10.64 -28.70
CA TYR A 33 -15.21 -11.11 -27.32
C TYR A 33 -16.63 -10.87 -26.83
N ALA A 34 -17.21 -11.87 -26.16
CA ALA A 34 -18.59 -11.87 -25.68
C ALA A 34 -18.62 -12.16 -24.19
N CYS A 35 -19.11 -11.24 -23.39
CA CYS A 35 -19.22 -11.40 -21.93
C CYS A 35 -20.12 -10.32 -21.30
N ASP A 36 -20.55 -10.58 -20.07
CA ASP A 36 -21.22 -9.62 -19.18
C ASP A 36 -20.51 -9.63 -17.82
N SER A 37 -20.07 -8.49 -17.33
CA SER A 37 -19.35 -8.39 -16.06
C SER A 37 -20.23 -8.65 -14.83
N ALA A 38 -21.55 -8.78 -15.01
CA ALA A 38 -22.44 -9.26 -13.95
C ALA A 38 -22.25 -10.76 -13.68
N GLU A 39 -21.88 -11.53 -14.70
CA GLU A 39 -21.66 -12.97 -14.62
C GLU A 39 -20.18 -13.29 -14.46
N ASP A 40 -19.34 -12.58 -15.20
CA ASP A 40 -17.88 -12.73 -15.18
C ASP A 40 -17.18 -11.38 -14.99
N PRO A 41 -16.68 -11.05 -13.80
CA PRO A 41 -15.94 -9.81 -13.54
C PRO A 41 -14.71 -9.61 -14.44
N GLU A 42 -14.14 -10.68 -15.01
CA GLU A 42 -12.99 -10.58 -15.92
C GLU A 42 -13.36 -9.88 -17.24
N CYS A 43 -14.63 -9.87 -17.60
CA CYS A 43 -15.16 -9.07 -18.71
C CYS A 43 -14.77 -7.58 -18.61
N ALA A 44 -14.69 -7.05 -17.39
CA ALA A 44 -14.28 -5.67 -17.12
C ALA A 44 -12.80 -5.54 -16.77
N THR A 45 -12.27 -6.48 -15.97
CA THR A 45 -10.97 -6.35 -15.33
C THR A 45 -9.81 -6.91 -16.16
N ARG A 46 -10.05 -7.96 -16.95
CA ARG A 46 -9.04 -8.65 -17.77
C ARG A 46 -9.54 -8.94 -19.18
N PRO A 47 -10.01 -7.93 -19.92
CA PRO A 47 -10.55 -8.15 -21.24
C PRO A 47 -9.50 -8.77 -22.18
N GLY A 48 -9.92 -9.79 -22.97
CA GLY A 48 -9.06 -10.52 -23.87
C GLY A 48 -8.31 -11.72 -23.27
N GLN A 49 -8.52 -12.01 -22.00
CA GLN A 49 -8.01 -13.22 -21.35
C GLN A 49 -9.18 -14.16 -21.04
N GLN A 50 -9.16 -15.38 -21.61
CA GLN A 50 -10.14 -16.46 -21.33
C GLN A 50 -11.63 -16.10 -21.55
N LEU A 51 -11.93 -14.99 -22.25
CA LEU A 51 -13.29 -14.62 -22.58
C LEU A 51 -13.81 -15.46 -23.76
N GLU A 52 -15.10 -15.70 -23.76
CA GLU A 52 -15.78 -16.32 -24.90
C GLU A 52 -15.68 -15.44 -26.14
N VAL A 53 -15.68 -16.08 -27.30
CA VAL A 53 -15.68 -15.44 -28.60
C VAL A 53 -16.95 -15.82 -29.34
N GLU A 54 -17.61 -14.84 -29.92
CA GLU A 54 -18.77 -15.05 -30.79
C GLU A 54 -18.54 -14.56 -32.20
N GLU A 55 -19.13 -15.25 -33.17
CA GLU A 55 -19.17 -14.82 -34.56
C GLU A 55 -20.38 -13.91 -34.80
N CYS A 56 -20.11 -12.75 -35.41
CA CYS A 56 -21.17 -11.80 -35.75
C CYS A 56 -21.87 -12.18 -37.03
N SER A 57 -23.19 -12.15 -37.03
CA SER A 57 -24.02 -12.65 -38.16
C SER A 57 -24.24 -11.66 -39.29
N GLY A 58 -23.88 -10.42 -39.12
CA GLY A 58 -24.14 -9.33 -40.10
C GLY A 58 -22.86 -8.88 -40.84
N VAL A 59 -22.97 -8.63 -42.14
CA VAL A 59 -21.87 -8.13 -42.99
C VAL A 59 -21.36 -6.74 -42.54
N SER A 60 -22.22 -6.00 -41.83
CA SER A 60 -21.91 -4.65 -41.28
C SER A 60 -21.90 -4.62 -39.76
N ASP A 61 -21.76 -5.78 -39.11
CA ASP A 61 -21.75 -5.84 -37.69
C ASP A 61 -20.44 -5.28 -37.08
N LEU A 62 -20.48 -4.91 -35.82
CA LEU A 62 -19.36 -4.31 -35.11
C LEU A 62 -19.16 -5.08 -33.80
N CYS A 63 -17.90 -5.16 -33.35
CA CYS A 63 -17.64 -5.51 -31.96
C CYS A 63 -17.89 -4.28 -31.10
N VAL A 64 -18.61 -4.45 -30.02
CA VAL A 64 -18.91 -3.36 -29.08
C VAL A 64 -18.45 -3.69 -27.66
N THR A 65 -18.10 -2.64 -26.93
CA THR A 65 -17.95 -2.64 -25.49
C THR A 65 -18.82 -1.52 -24.93
N SER A 66 -19.75 -1.84 -24.06
CA SER A 66 -20.68 -0.87 -23.47
C SER A 66 -20.73 -0.98 -21.97
N ILE A 67 -21.21 0.09 -21.33
CA ILE A 67 -21.46 0.12 -19.89
C ILE A 67 -22.95 0.43 -19.67
N THR A 68 -23.59 -0.42 -18.90
CA THR A 68 -24.97 -0.24 -18.48
C THR A 68 -25.06 -0.45 -16.97
N ALA A 69 -25.51 0.54 -16.24
CA ALA A 69 -25.57 0.52 -14.76
C ALA A 69 -24.21 0.12 -14.11
N GLY A 70 -23.11 0.60 -14.66
CA GLY A 70 -21.76 0.29 -14.18
C GLY A 70 -21.19 -1.04 -14.67
N LEU A 71 -22.01 -1.92 -15.26
CA LEU A 71 -21.59 -3.23 -15.75
C LEU A 71 -21.12 -3.17 -17.20
N THR A 72 -20.03 -3.88 -17.48
CA THR A 72 -19.42 -3.94 -18.81
C THR A 72 -20.00 -5.11 -19.59
N ARG A 73 -20.44 -4.86 -20.83
CA ARG A 73 -20.89 -5.87 -21.80
C ARG A 73 -20.06 -5.81 -23.05
N ARG A 74 -19.72 -6.97 -23.59
CA ARG A 74 -18.98 -7.14 -24.84
C ARG A 74 -19.69 -8.09 -25.76
N GLY A 75 -19.62 -7.84 -27.07
CA GLY A 75 -20.22 -8.73 -28.05
C GLY A 75 -20.40 -8.05 -29.41
N CYS A 76 -21.16 -8.73 -30.27
CA CYS A 76 -21.60 -8.18 -31.55
C CYS A 76 -22.72 -7.14 -31.35
N LEU A 77 -22.62 -6.01 -32.05
CA LEU A 77 -23.60 -4.92 -31.95
C LEU A 77 -25.02 -5.42 -32.23
N GLY A 78 -25.23 -6.19 -33.31
CA GLY A 78 -26.53 -6.70 -33.67
C GLY A 78 -27.16 -7.64 -32.64
N ARG A 79 -26.36 -8.37 -31.88
CA ARG A 79 -26.82 -9.22 -30.79
C ARG A 79 -27.20 -8.44 -29.54
N LEU A 80 -26.30 -7.56 -29.10
CA LEU A 80 -26.50 -6.79 -27.87
C LEU A 80 -27.52 -5.67 -28.03
N TYR A 81 -27.58 -5.08 -29.24
CA TYR A 81 -28.42 -3.95 -29.56
C TYR A 81 -29.13 -4.16 -30.91
N PRO A 82 -30.22 -4.94 -30.94
CA PRO A 82 -30.92 -5.26 -32.21
C PRO A 82 -31.43 -4.04 -33.01
N ASN A 83 -31.58 -2.89 -32.33
CA ASN A 83 -31.92 -1.61 -32.96
C ASN A 83 -30.70 -0.92 -33.61
N GLY A 84 -29.51 -1.51 -33.55
CA GLY A 84 -28.26 -0.96 -34.12
C GLY A 84 -27.69 0.24 -33.36
N TYR A 85 -28.24 0.59 -32.21
CA TYR A 85 -27.79 1.75 -31.43
C TYR A 85 -27.26 1.35 -30.05
N CYS A 86 -25.98 1.63 -29.81
CA CYS A 86 -25.32 1.45 -28.52
C CYS A 86 -25.25 2.82 -27.82
N ALA A 87 -25.95 2.95 -26.69
CA ALA A 87 -25.94 4.19 -25.90
C ALA A 87 -24.61 4.37 -25.17
N ALA A 88 -24.17 5.62 -25.03
CA ALA A 88 -22.93 5.94 -24.29
C ALA A 88 -23.07 5.63 -22.78
N PRO A 89 -22.01 5.15 -22.11
CA PRO A 89 -20.67 4.90 -22.66
C PRO A 89 -20.63 3.63 -23.52
N CYS A 90 -20.21 3.78 -24.76
CA CYS A 90 -20.10 2.68 -25.72
C CYS A 90 -18.92 2.94 -26.67
N ASP A 91 -18.14 1.90 -26.94
CA ASP A 91 -17.08 1.89 -27.94
C ASP A 91 -17.35 0.78 -28.97
N SER A 92 -17.01 1.00 -30.23
CA SER A 92 -17.23 0.05 -31.30
C SER A 92 -16.06 -0.01 -32.28
N CYS A 93 -15.82 -1.20 -32.81
CA CYS A 93 -14.74 -1.43 -33.78
C CYS A 93 -15.11 -2.54 -34.75
N ASN A 94 -14.39 -2.61 -35.89
CA ASN A 94 -14.76 -3.43 -37.05
C ASN A 94 -13.69 -4.47 -37.44
N THR A 95 -12.79 -4.80 -36.53
CA THR A 95 -11.80 -5.87 -36.74
C THR A 95 -11.99 -6.97 -35.72
N SER A 96 -11.73 -8.23 -36.11
CA SER A 96 -11.90 -9.35 -35.18
C SER A 96 -11.15 -9.16 -33.88
N LEU A 97 -11.83 -9.42 -32.76
CA LEU A 97 -11.35 -9.34 -31.39
C LEU A 97 -10.83 -7.94 -30.97
N CYS A 98 -11.28 -6.89 -31.64
CA CYS A 98 -10.84 -5.51 -31.34
C CYS A 98 -11.38 -4.98 -30.01
N ASN A 99 -12.48 -5.51 -29.48
CA ASN A 99 -13.09 -5.10 -28.22
C ASN A 99 -12.41 -5.68 -26.97
N ARG A 100 -11.07 -5.87 -27.02
CA ARG A 100 -10.24 -6.45 -25.96
C ARG A 100 -9.65 -5.45 -24.96
N HIS A 101 -9.91 -4.18 -25.12
CA HIS A 101 -9.32 -3.14 -24.28
C HIS A 101 -10.17 -2.84 -23.03
N VAL A 102 -9.51 -2.36 -21.97
CA VAL A 102 -10.21 -1.82 -20.80
C VAL A 102 -11.05 -0.63 -21.25
N PHE A 103 -12.31 -0.61 -20.84
CA PHE A 103 -13.25 0.44 -21.23
C PHE A 103 -14.05 0.95 -20.01
N PRO A 104 -14.22 2.26 -19.84
CA PRO A 104 -13.53 3.33 -20.61
C PRO A 104 -12.01 3.28 -20.37
N THR A 105 -11.22 3.99 -21.20
CA THR A 105 -9.75 3.96 -21.12
C THR A 105 -9.20 4.57 -19.82
N ASP A 106 -9.96 5.49 -19.22
CA ASP A 106 -9.68 6.16 -17.96
C ASP A 106 -10.25 5.43 -16.73
N ARG A 107 -10.83 4.23 -16.92
CA ARG A 107 -11.37 3.41 -15.84
C ARG A 107 -10.35 3.26 -14.71
N LEU A 108 -10.78 3.61 -13.49
CA LEU A 108 -9.93 3.54 -12.30
C LEU A 108 -9.37 2.13 -12.09
N ARG A 109 -8.09 2.06 -11.74
CA ARG A 109 -7.38 0.81 -11.41
C ARG A 109 -6.93 0.85 -9.97
N CYS A 110 -7.29 -0.17 -9.21
CA CYS A 110 -6.92 -0.33 -7.82
C CYS A 110 -6.20 -1.66 -7.60
N TYR A 111 -5.33 -1.72 -6.61
CA TYR A 111 -4.90 -3.01 -6.10
C TYR A 111 -6.10 -3.72 -5.48
N GLN A 112 -6.31 -4.99 -5.86
CA GLN A 112 -7.47 -5.79 -5.46
C GLN A 112 -6.98 -7.10 -4.86
N CYS A 113 -7.15 -7.25 -3.56
CA CYS A 113 -6.69 -8.41 -2.81
C CYS A 113 -7.26 -8.42 -1.39
N SER A 114 -7.08 -9.56 -0.70
CA SER A 114 -7.48 -9.74 0.70
C SER A 114 -6.50 -10.64 1.43
N GLY A 115 -6.35 -10.43 2.73
CA GLY A 115 -5.52 -11.23 3.62
C GLY A 115 -4.08 -10.74 3.74
N SER A 116 -3.18 -11.65 4.15
CA SER A 116 -1.77 -11.33 4.41
C SER A 116 -0.99 -10.94 3.16
N THR A 117 -1.38 -11.46 2.00
CA THR A 117 -0.74 -11.13 0.72
C THR A 117 -1.03 -9.70 0.25
N CYS A 118 -1.97 -9.03 0.93
CA CYS A 118 -2.41 -7.68 0.64
C CYS A 118 -1.68 -6.60 1.48
N ILE A 119 -0.79 -7.00 2.37
CA ILE A 119 -0.02 -6.11 3.24
C ILE A 119 0.96 -5.27 2.43
N ASP A 120 1.69 -5.91 1.52
CA ASP A 120 2.62 -5.28 0.58
C ASP A 120 2.25 -5.68 -0.85
N VAL A 121 1.88 -4.69 -1.65
CA VAL A 121 1.46 -4.88 -3.05
C VAL A 121 2.32 -4.09 -4.04
N ALA A 122 3.31 -3.33 -3.57
CA ALA A 122 4.11 -2.43 -4.41
C ALA A 122 4.82 -3.15 -5.56
N ASN A 123 5.22 -4.41 -5.37
CA ASN A 123 5.91 -5.24 -6.36
C ASN A 123 4.98 -6.29 -7.01
N ARG A 124 3.65 -6.09 -6.97
CA ARG A 124 2.65 -7.04 -7.46
C ARG A 124 1.71 -6.42 -8.48
N PRO A 125 2.22 -6.08 -9.68
CA PRO A 125 1.43 -5.42 -10.72
C PRO A 125 0.22 -6.24 -11.19
N GLU A 126 0.25 -7.56 -11.02
CA GLU A 126 -0.87 -8.46 -11.35
C GLU A 126 -2.12 -8.20 -10.50
N LEU A 127 -1.97 -7.55 -9.34
CA LEU A 127 -3.08 -7.17 -8.46
C LEU A 127 -3.66 -5.79 -8.81
N LEU A 128 -2.99 -5.00 -9.66
CA LEU A 128 -3.48 -3.70 -10.10
C LEU A 128 -4.46 -3.88 -11.25
N LEU A 129 -5.73 -4.00 -10.92
CA LEU A 129 -6.81 -4.32 -11.86
C LEU A 129 -7.76 -3.14 -12.01
N PRO A 130 -8.38 -2.99 -13.20
CA PRO A 130 -9.51 -2.07 -13.37
C PRO A 130 -10.64 -2.41 -12.40
N CYS A 131 -11.39 -1.41 -11.94
CA CYS A 131 -12.54 -1.63 -11.09
C CYS A 131 -13.64 -2.43 -11.84
N PRO A 132 -14.16 -3.53 -11.26
CA PRO A 132 -15.16 -4.38 -11.93
C PRO A 132 -16.44 -3.64 -12.29
N VAL A 133 -16.92 -2.76 -11.41
CA VAL A 133 -18.05 -1.88 -11.67
C VAL A 133 -17.52 -0.50 -12.03
N TYR A 134 -18.01 0.09 -13.12
CA TYR A 134 -17.64 1.45 -13.52
C TYR A 134 -18.50 2.48 -12.78
N ASN A 135 -17.83 3.40 -12.13
CA ASN A 135 -18.43 4.59 -11.56
C ASN A 135 -17.43 5.75 -11.69
N GLU A 136 -17.88 6.92 -12.15
CA GLU A 136 -17.02 8.10 -12.34
C GLU A 136 -16.45 8.61 -11.00
N ASP A 137 -17.20 8.42 -9.90
CA ASP A 137 -16.79 8.80 -8.54
C ASP A 137 -16.11 7.68 -7.77
N ASP A 138 -15.73 6.56 -8.43
CA ASP A 138 -15.14 5.42 -7.74
C ASP A 138 -13.78 5.76 -7.10
N ARG A 139 -13.46 5.05 -6.03
CA ARG A 139 -12.23 5.23 -5.26
C ARG A 139 -11.59 3.89 -4.98
N CYS A 140 -10.28 3.88 -4.95
CA CYS A 140 -9.54 2.78 -4.34
C CYS A 140 -9.64 2.89 -2.82
N TYR A 141 -9.74 1.74 -2.15
CA TYR A 141 -9.67 1.70 -0.70
C TYR A 141 -8.57 0.75 -0.21
N THR A 142 -8.10 1.02 1.00
CA THR A 142 -7.30 0.12 1.85
C THR A 142 -8.00 0.03 3.19
N ASN A 143 -8.46 -1.17 3.56
CA ASN A 143 -9.06 -1.45 4.86
C ASN A 143 -8.14 -2.39 5.65
N ILE A 144 -7.61 -1.92 6.77
CA ILE A 144 -6.69 -2.66 7.62
C ILE A 144 -7.49 -3.20 8.79
N LEU A 145 -7.82 -4.49 8.73
CA LEU A 145 -8.60 -5.17 9.76
C LEU A 145 -7.72 -5.62 10.92
N HIS A 146 -6.50 -6.05 10.63
CA HIS A 146 -5.53 -6.56 11.59
C HIS A 146 -4.12 -6.55 10.97
N LEU A 147 -3.07 -6.70 11.77
CA LEU A 147 -1.66 -6.76 11.33
C LEU A 147 -1.39 -7.78 10.22
N SER A 148 -2.19 -8.85 10.15
CA SER A 148 -2.05 -9.90 9.14
C SER A 148 -3.19 -9.92 8.12
N ASN A 149 -4.11 -8.97 8.18
CA ASN A 149 -5.29 -8.97 7.31
C ASN A 149 -5.61 -7.57 6.80
N THR A 150 -5.31 -7.35 5.54
CA THR A 150 -5.60 -6.13 4.80
C THR A 150 -6.51 -6.46 3.62
N MET A 151 -7.46 -5.61 3.32
CA MET A 151 -8.31 -5.67 2.13
C MET A 151 -8.08 -4.43 1.28
N ARG A 152 -7.94 -4.63 -0.02
CA ARG A 152 -7.80 -3.56 -1.01
C ARG A 152 -8.76 -3.79 -2.16
N GLY A 153 -9.29 -2.73 -2.73
CA GLY A 153 -10.22 -2.85 -3.86
C GLY A 153 -10.78 -1.51 -4.30
N CYS A 154 -11.90 -1.61 -5.03
CA CYS A 154 -12.68 -0.47 -5.50
C CYS A 154 -13.91 -0.29 -4.60
N GLU A 155 -14.21 0.96 -4.24
CA GLU A 155 -15.25 1.30 -3.26
C GLU A 155 -16.62 0.75 -3.65
N HIS A 156 -17.03 0.96 -4.90
CA HIS A 156 -18.34 0.54 -5.39
C HIS A 156 -18.49 -0.97 -5.66
N THR A 157 -17.40 -1.72 -5.58
CA THR A 157 -17.43 -3.16 -5.87
C THR A 157 -17.36 -4.01 -4.60
N ASN A 158 -16.42 -3.72 -3.71
CA ASN A 158 -16.02 -4.65 -2.66
C ASN A 158 -15.93 -4.01 -1.27
N LEU A 159 -16.21 -2.70 -1.14
CA LEU A 159 -16.12 -2.08 0.18
C LEU A 159 -17.28 -2.58 1.05
N PRO A 160 -17.01 -3.14 2.23
CA PRO A 160 -18.05 -3.41 3.21
C PRO A 160 -18.78 -2.11 3.59
N ASP A 161 -20.08 -2.18 3.80
CA ASP A 161 -20.92 -1.02 4.21
C ASP A 161 -20.37 -0.29 5.43
N THR A 162 -19.71 -1.02 6.30
CA THR A 162 -18.94 -0.48 7.41
C THR A 162 -17.46 -0.73 7.16
N CYS A 163 -16.67 0.34 7.04
CA CYS A 163 -15.22 0.25 6.99
C CYS A 163 -14.68 0.39 8.43
N PRO A 164 -14.66 -0.70 9.23
CA PRO A 164 -14.18 -0.66 10.60
C PRO A 164 -12.67 -0.45 10.60
N HIS A 165 -12.16 0.16 11.65
CA HIS A 165 -10.74 0.40 11.84
C HIS A 165 -10.16 1.46 10.88
N VAL A 166 -8.96 1.19 10.35
CA VAL A 166 -8.30 2.12 9.43
C VAL A 166 -8.76 1.84 8.00
N CYS A 167 -9.52 2.78 7.45
CA CYS A 167 -10.00 2.73 6.09
C CYS A 167 -9.56 3.98 5.33
N LEU A 168 -8.61 3.80 4.42
CA LEU A 168 -8.07 4.86 3.60
C LEU A 168 -8.66 4.77 2.20
N LYS A 169 -9.02 5.92 1.63
CA LYS A 169 -9.60 6.02 0.28
C LYS A 169 -8.83 7.05 -0.55
N CYS A 170 -8.69 6.76 -1.83
CA CYS A 170 -8.01 7.64 -2.77
C CYS A 170 -8.56 7.45 -4.20
N ASN A 171 -8.27 8.36 -5.14
CA ASN A 171 -8.96 8.46 -6.44
C ASN A 171 -8.04 8.50 -7.67
N TYR A 172 -6.84 7.92 -7.62
CA TYR A 172 -5.98 7.75 -8.78
C TYR A 172 -5.48 6.32 -8.91
N ASN A 173 -5.04 5.93 -10.09
CA ASN A 173 -4.62 4.56 -10.39
C ASN A 173 -3.51 4.07 -9.45
N GLY A 174 -3.77 2.94 -8.77
CA GLY A 174 -2.82 2.31 -7.87
C GLY A 174 -2.53 3.07 -6.58
N CYS A 175 -3.31 4.08 -6.25
CA CYS A 175 -3.10 4.92 -5.05
C CYS A 175 -3.20 4.15 -3.72
N ASN A 176 -3.83 2.99 -3.71
CA ASN A 176 -3.94 2.11 -2.54
C ASN A 176 -2.77 1.09 -2.45
N SER A 177 -1.55 1.50 -2.87
CA SER A 177 -0.34 0.66 -2.84
C SER A 177 0.45 0.73 -1.53
N GLU A 178 0.12 1.63 -0.62
CA GLU A 178 0.88 1.88 0.60
C GLU A 178 1.09 0.61 1.44
N LEU A 179 2.27 0.47 2.02
CA LEU A 179 2.57 -0.62 2.96
C LEU A 179 1.69 -0.47 4.20
N THR A 180 0.92 -1.50 4.54
CA THR A 180 -0.06 -1.44 5.64
C THR A 180 0.47 -1.90 6.99
N VAL A 181 1.60 -2.57 7.00
CA VAL A 181 2.28 -3.00 8.22
C VAL A 181 3.76 -2.68 8.11
N THR A 182 4.26 -1.89 9.04
CA THR A 182 5.68 -1.56 9.15
C THR A 182 6.26 -2.17 10.43
N GLU A 183 7.56 -2.15 10.57
CA GLU A 183 8.23 -2.48 11.82
C GLU A 183 8.70 -1.17 12.47
N SER A 184 8.51 -1.06 13.77
CA SER A 184 9.06 0.00 14.61
C SER A 184 10.02 -0.60 15.62
N ARG A 185 11.15 0.05 15.84
CA ARG A 185 12.25 -0.44 16.68
C ARG A 185 12.54 0.55 17.80
N CYS A 186 12.57 0.06 19.02
CA CYS A 186 12.95 0.84 20.20
C CYS A 186 14.09 0.14 20.93
N LEU A 187 14.89 0.92 21.65
CA LEU A 187 15.82 0.35 22.62
C LEU A 187 15.05 -0.23 23.79
N GLN A 188 15.47 -1.40 24.26
CA GLN A 188 14.91 -2.05 25.43
C GLN A 188 16.03 -2.39 26.41
N CYS A 189 16.00 -1.73 27.56
CA CYS A 189 16.95 -1.99 28.65
C CYS A 189 16.41 -1.50 29.98
N THR A 190 16.99 -2.00 31.06
CA THR A 190 16.72 -1.53 32.41
C THR A 190 18.04 -1.32 33.13
N HIS A 191 18.19 -0.15 33.76
CA HIS A 191 19.28 0.16 34.66
C HIS A 191 18.71 0.32 36.08
N MET A 192 19.34 -0.30 37.06
CA MET A 192 18.98 -0.20 38.49
C MET A 192 20.27 -0.05 39.31
N ARG A 193 20.17 0.61 40.44
CA ARG A 193 21.29 0.76 41.37
C ARG A 193 21.90 -0.58 41.81
N LEU A 194 21.06 -1.59 42.05
CA LEU A 194 21.50 -2.92 42.51
C LEU A 194 21.89 -3.85 41.36
N SER A 195 21.51 -3.52 40.10
CA SER A 195 21.88 -4.23 38.92
C SER A 195 22.21 -3.20 37.80
N PRO A 196 23.38 -2.60 37.90
CA PRO A 196 23.74 -1.53 37.00
C PRO A 196 23.93 -2.04 35.57
N ASN A 197 23.26 -1.37 34.63
CA ASN A 197 23.46 -1.53 33.20
C ASN A 197 23.95 -0.22 32.64
N PRO A 198 25.28 0.01 32.62
CA PRO A 198 25.83 1.28 32.15
C PRO A 198 25.51 1.56 30.68
N ASP A 199 25.29 0.52 29.86
CA ASP A 199 24.99 0.69 28.46
C ASP A 199 23.57 1.26 28.24
N CYS A 200 22.65 1.07 29.19
CA CYS A 200 21.35 1.73 29.20
C CYS A 200 21.44 3.25 29.45
N LEU A 201 22.52 3.70 30.07
CA LEU A 201 22.79 5.09 30.40
C LEU A 201 23.73 5.79 29.40
N ARG A 202 24.62 5.05 28.75
CA ARG A 202 25.75 5.60 28.01
C ARG A 202 25.36 6.41 26.77
N GLU A 203 26.02 7.57 26.69
CA GLU A 203 26.39 8.23 25.44
C GLU A 203 27.55 7.47 24.80
N GLN A 204 27.42 7.03 23.55
CA GLN A 204 28.58 6.76 22.74
C GLN A 204 28.77 7.93 21.77
N GLU A 205 29.93 8.56 21.85
CA GLU A 205 30.40 9.46 20.82
C GLU A 205 30.55 8.66 19.52
N LEU A 206 29.65 8.87 18.58
CA LEU A 206 29.94 8.54 17.19
C LEU A 206 30.89 9.63 16.68
N ILE A 207 32.17 9.29 16.60
CA ILE A 207 33.15 10.10 15.86
C ILE A 207 32.76 9.97 14.38
N ASN A 208 31.92 10.86 13.92
CA ASN A 208 31.81 11.13 12.50
C ASN A 208 32.71 12.33 12.18
N ASP A 209 33.60 12.12 11.23
CA ASP A 209 34.56 13.14 10.74
C ASP A 209 33.92 14.36 10.05
N ASP A 210 32.57 14.47 10.04
CA ASP A 210 31.87 15.62 9.50
C ASP A 210 31.05 16.32 10.60
N HIS A 211 31.43 17.55 10.86
CA HIS A 211 30.99 18.57 11.79
C HIS A 211 29.51 18.76 12.08
N ASP A 212 28.76 17.71 12.38
CA ASP A 212 27.40 17.82 12.90
C ASP A 212 27.32 17.12 14.28
N GLU A 213 27.30 17.96 15.33
CA GLU A 213 27.27 17.59 16.75
C GLU A 213 25.90 16.97 17.14
N THR A 214 25.46 15.91 16.51
CA THR A 214 24.36 15.09 17.03
C THR A 214 24.94 13.95 17.83
N VAL A 215 24.99 14.11 19.13
CA VAL A 215 25.32 13.05 20.08
C VAL A 215 24.23 11.99 19.98
N GLN A 216 24.55 10.87 19.36
CA GLN A 216 23.70 9.69 19.37
C GLN A 216 24.20 8.73 20.45
N CYS A 217 23.31 8.29 21.35
CA CYS A 217 23.60 7.19 22.25
C CYS A 217 23.80 5.92 21.43
N ALA A 218 25.01 5.42 21.35
CA ALA A 218 25.29 4.23 20.56
C ALA A 218 24.93 2.96 21.32
N LEU A 219 24.47 2.01 20.54
CA LEU A 219 24.11 0.66 20.94
C LEU A 219 25.38 -0.13 21.26
N SER A 220 25.68 -0.40 22.50
CA SER A 220 26.62 -1.45 22.83
C SER A 220 25.92 -2.83 22.84
N ASN A 221 26.59 -3.82 22.29
CA ASN A 221 25.95 -5.00 21.70
C ASN A 221 25.47 -6.09 22.67
N GLU A 222 25.67 -6.00 23.98
CA GLU A 222 25.46 -7.18 24.84
C GLU A 222 24.36 -7.04 25.90
N THR A 223 24.04 -5.83 26.30
CA THR A 223 23.10 -5.60 27.43
C THR A 223 21.86 -4.79 27.07
N VAL A 224 21.82 -4.25 25.86
CA VAL A 224 20.67 -3.52 25.32
C VAL A 224 20.08 -4.29 24.16
N THR A 225 18.83 -4.69 24.30
CA THR A 225 18.09 -5.38 23.26
C THR A 225 17.19 -4.41 22.49
N GLN A 226 16.66 -4.90 21.38
CA GLN A 226 15.66 -4.18 20.62
C GLN A 226 14.30 -4.82 20.83
N CYS A 227 13.28 -4.02 21.07
CA CYS A 227 11.93 -4.49 20.82
C CYS A 227 11.54 -4.10 19.38
N VAL A 228 11.04 -5.07 18.64
CA VAL A 228 10.56 -4.89 17.28
C VAL A 228 9.08 -5.21 17.26
N ASN A 229 8.27 -4.21 16.97
CA ASN A 229 6.83 -4.37 16.89
C ASN A 229 6.33 -4.12 15.48
N LYS A 230 5.33 -4.89 15.08
CA LYS A 230 4.57 -4.64 13.86
C LYS A 230 3.51 -3.59 14.13
N VAL A 231 3.50 -2.55 13.32
CA VAL A 231 2.63 -1.38 13.44
C VAL A 231 1.78 -1.25 12.19
N MET A 232 0.48 -1.10 12.37
CA MET A 232 -0.44 -0.87 11.26
C MET A 232 -0.34 0.57 10.75
N LEU A 233 -0.52 0.76 9.44
CA LEU A 233 -0.65 2.09 8.83
C LEU A 233 -1.70 2.92 9.59
N GLY A 234 -1.35 4.19 9.87
CA GLY A 234 -2.19 5.08 10.67
C GLY A 234 -2.02 4.94 12.19
N HIS A 235 -1.34 3.92 12.67
CA HIS A 235 -0.90 3.79 14.04
C HIS A 235 0.60 4.06 14.14
N ARG A 236 1.02 4.62 15.25
CA ARG A 236 2.44 4.88 15.52
C ARG A 236 2.82 4.17 16.80
N GLU A 237 3.83 3.31 16.71
CA GLU A 237 4.48 2.77 17.91
C GLU A 237 5.26 3.88 18.58
N GLN A 238 5.17 3.94 19.89
CA GLN A 238 5.96 4.85 20.71
C GLN A 238 7.07 4.08 21.39
N CYS A 239 8.27 4.63 21.35
CA CYS A 239 9.31 4.24 22.27
C CYS A 239 9.14 5.03 23.58
N TYR A 240 9.46 4.43 24.70
CA TYR A 240 9.44 5.13 25.98
C TYR A 240 10.80 5.12 26.66
N THR A 241 11.01 6.13 27.48
CA THR A 241 12.04 6.22 28.52
C THR A 241 11.34 6.58 29.81
N HIS A 242 11.50 5.78 30.84
CA HIS A 242 10.98 6.03 32.18
C HIS A 242 12.13 6.14 33.17
N LEU A 243 12.18 7.25 33.89
CA LEU A 243 13.16 7.51 34.93
C LEU A 243 12.45 7.68 36.26
N ASN A 244 12.75 6.78 37.22
CA ASN A 244 12.33 6.92 38.59
C ASN A 244 13.53 7.39 39.44
N THR A 245 13.53 8.67 39.75
CA THR A 245 14.62 9.31 40.52
C THR A 245 14.71 8.86 41.98
N GLN A 246 13.59 8.37 42.54
CA GLN A 246 13.57 7.90 43.94
C GLN A 246 14.21 6.52 44.09
N THR A 247 14.04 5.67 43.08
CA THR A 247 14.59 4.30 43.10
C THR A 247 15.82 4.17 42.21
N GLU A 248 16.24 5.25 41.54
CA GLU A 248 17.33 5.26 40.59
C GLU A 248 17.18 4.19 39.49
N VAL A 249 15.94 4.02 38.98
CA VAL A 249 15.62 3.07 37.93
C VAL A 249 15.37 3.82 36.60
N LEU A 250 16.12 3.47 35.58
CA LEU A 250 15.88 3.89 34.18
C LEU A 250 15.43 2.69 33.38
N GLN A 251 14.30 2.83 32.68
CA GLN A 251 13.78 1.81 31.75
C GLN A 251 13.51 2.41 30.40
N ARG A 252 13.85 1.66 29.36
CA ARG A 252 13.56 1.99 27.95
C ARG A 252 12.88 0.82 27.29
N GLY A 253 11.97 1.08 26.36
CA GLY A 253 11.28 0.02 25.63
C GLY A 253 10.26 0.50 24.64
N CYS A 254 9.45 -0.44 24.11
CA CYS A 254 8.30 -0.18 23.29
C CYS A 254 7.05 0.05 24.15
N SER A 255 6.15 0.94 23.75
CA SER A 255 4.93 1.24 24.49
C SER A 255 4.04 0.01 24.69
N THR A 256 4.05 -0.94 23.77
CA THR A 256 3.30 -2.21 23.88
C THR A 256 3.86 -3.14 24.96
N THR A 257 5.11 -2.97 25.36
CA THR A 257 5.75 -3.73 26.46
C THR A 257 5.85 -2.91 27.73
N MET A 258 5.33 -1.69 27.73
CA MET A 258 5.39 -0.78 28.85
C MET A 258 4.56 -1.31 30.03
N GLY A 259 5.21 -1.45 31.19
CA GLY A 259 4.55 -1.77 32.44
C GLY A 259 3.82 -0.56 33.04
N PHE A 260 3.21 -0.79 34.21
CA PHE A 260 2.65 0.30 34.98
C PHE A 260 3.76 0.99 35.82
N PHE A 261 3.90 2.29 35.63
CA PHE A 261 4.86 3.13 36.34
C PHE A 261 4.13 4.08 37.28
N PRO A 262 4.07 3.76 38.59
CA PRO A 262 3.29 4.57 39.53
C PRO A 262 3.96 5.91 39.83
N THR A 263 5.28 6.00 39.68
CA THR A 263 6.10 7.18 40.00
C THR A 263 7.25 7.32 39.02
N GLY A 264 7.69 8.54 38.79
CA GLY A 264 8.82 8.84 37.92
C GLY A 264 8.43 9.68 36.69
N GLU A 265 9.40 10.00 35.90
CA GLU A 265 9.25 10.77 34.68
C GLU A 265 9.17 9.82 33.48
N LEU A 266 8.09 9.92 32.72
CA LEU A 266 7.87 9.14 31.50
C LEU A 266 7.97 10.03 30.28
N THR A 267 8.90 9.73 29.40
CA THR A 267 9.04 10.38 28.10
C THR A 267 8.70 9.38 27.00
N GLN A 268 7.92 9.79 26.02
CA GLN A 268 7.55 8.98 24.84
C GLN A 268 7.93 9.70 23.56
N CYS A 269 8.37 8.94 22.58
CA CYS A 269 8.78 9.48 21.27
C CYS A 269 8.39 8.54 20.13
N TYR A 270 8.39 9.06 18.90
CA TYR A 270 8.06 8.35 17.67
C TYR A 270 9.30 8.23 16.79
N GLY A 271 9.41 7.10 16.11
CA GLY A 271 10.49 6.78 15.18
C GLY A 271 11.42 5.71 15.71
N ASP A 272 12.14 5.08 14.79
CA ASP A 272 13.08 4.03 15.15
C ASP A 272 14.17 4.58 16.07
N TYR A 273 14.36 3.90 17.20
CA TYR A 273 15.37 4.22 18.20
C TYR A 273 15.28 5.65 18.79
N CYS A 274 14.14 6.31 18.69
CA CYS A 274 13.99 7.65 19.23
C CYS A 274 14.24 7.75 20.74
N ASN A 275 14.07 6.64 21.49
CA ASN A 275 14.41 6.54 22.91
C ASN A 275 15.91 6.23 23.16
N ALA A 276 16.74 6.27 22.12
CA ALA A 276 18.19 6.13 22.26
C ALA A 276 18.88 7.42 22.74
N GLN A 277 18.16 8.54 22.71
CA GLN A 277 18.71 9.82 23.15
C GLN A 277 19.14 9.77 24.61
N CYS A 278 20.31 10.32 24.87
CA CYS A 278 20.77 10.53 26.23
C CYS A 278 19.81 11.47 26.93
N GLN A 279 19.43 11.13 28.15
CA GLN A 279 18.73 12.09 28.99
C GLN A 279 19.78 13.11 29.49
N ASP A 280 19.69 14.31 28.96
CA ASP A 280 20.40 15.45 29.53
C ASP A 280 19.75 15.75 30.89
N ILE A 281 20.39 15.35 31.95
CA ILE A 281 19.98 15.79 33.29
C ILE A 281 20.44 17.24 33.45
N ALA A 282 19.48 18.13 33.59
CA ALA A 282 19.75 19.50 33.95
C ALA A 282 19.51 19.66 35.45
N CYS A 283 20.56 19.96 36.17
CA CYS A 283 20.47 20.22 37.61
C CYS A 283 20.31 21.72 37.89
N GLY A 284 19.46 22.04 38.85
CA GLY A 284 19.46 23.38 39.40
C GLY A 284 20.80 23.68 40.10
N THR A 285 21.52 24.65 39.63
CA THR A 285 22.81 25.08 40.23
C THR A 285 22.63 26.35 41.01
N CYS A 286 23.04 26.33 42.25
CA CYS A 286 23.08 27.53 43.06
C CYS A 286 24.08 27.36 44.21
N ASN A 287 24.54 28.50 44.76
CA ASN A 287 25.32 28.55 45.97
C ASN A 287 24.57 29.42 46.99
N SER A 288 24.29 28.85 48.18
CA SER A 288 23.57 29.55 49.25
C SER A 288 24.27 30.82 49.76
N THR A 289 25.60 30.94 49.54
CA THR A 289 26.37 32.12 49.94
C THR A 289 26.07 33.29 48.98
N SER A 290 25.80 33.03 47.70
CA SER A 290 25.52 34.03 46.67
C SER A 290 24.03 34.17 46.36
N ASN A 291 23.20 33.15 46.68
CA ASN A 291 21.77 33.14 46.41
C ASN A 291 20.98 32.59 47.60
N PRO A 292 20.32 33.45 48.42
CA PRO A 292 19.56 33.05 49.57
C PRO A 292 18.40 32.05 49.21
N ASN A 293 17.91 32.11 47.99
CA ASN A 293 16.84 31.22 47.52
C ASN A 293 17.33 29.82 47.15
N CYS A 294 18.63 29.56 47.19
CA CYS A 294 19.21 28.26 46.92
C CYS A 294 18.65 27.16 47.85
N ARG A 295 18.42 27.48 49.14
CA ARG A 295 17.86 26.55 50.12
C ARG A 295 16.39 26.23 49.88
N SER A 296 15.64 27.14 49.29
CA SER A 296 14.21 26.96 49.01
C SER A 296 13.91 26.33 47.65
N GLY A 297 14.92 26.18 46.80
CA GLY A 297 14.76 25.66 45.45
C GLY A 297 13.97 26.56 44.48
N ILE A 298 13.75 27.83 44.86
CA ILE A 298 12.95 28.77 44.07
C ILE A 298 13.90 29.55 43.13
N SER A 299 13.56 29.59 41.83
CA SER A 299 14.28 30.34 40.80
C SER A 299 15.78 29.99 40.68
N LEU A 300 16.07 28.70 40.64
CA LEU A 300 17.41 28.20 40.36
C LEU A 300 17.76 28.34 38.87
N SER A 301 19.01 28.71 38.57
CA SER A 301 19.54 28.50 37.25
C SER A 301 19.72 27.01 37.01
N THR A 302 19.36 26.51 35.84
CA THR A 302 19.58 25.10 35.46
C THR A 302 20.83 25.04 34.59
N GLU A 303 21.69 24.09 34.90
CA GLU A 303 22.89 23.79 34.11
C GLU A 303 22.81 22.34 33.64
N LYS A 304 23.13 22.10 32.36
CA LYS A 304 23.27 20.75 31.85
C LYS A 304 24.42 20.05 32.54
N CYS A 305 24.17 18.92 33.13
CA CYS A 305 25.21 18.13 33.74
C CYS A 305 26.06 17.44 32.68
N ALA A 306 27.28 17.06 33.07
CA ALA A 306 28.11 16.26 32.17
C ALA A 306 27.43 14.96 31.76
N ALA A 307 27.74 14.50 30.54
CA ALA A 307 27.24 13.24 30.02
C ALA A 307 27.49 12.09 31.04
N GLY A 308 26.47 11.24 31.24
CA GLY A 308 26.52 10.16 32.20
C GLY A 308 26.17 10.54 33.65
N THR A 309 25.77 11.79 33.91
CA THR A 309 25.23 12.19 35.21
C THR A 309 23.88 11.55 35.41
N VAL A 310 23.73 10.79 36.49
CA VAL A 310 22.49 10.03 36.80
C VAL A 310 21.64 10.69 37.90
N ALA A 311 22.20 11.66 38.60
CA ALA A 311 21.47 12.38 39.65
C ALA A 311 22.10 13.75 39.93
N CYS A 312 21.25 14.68 40.39
CA CYS A 312 21.68 15.93 40.97
C CYS A 312 21.94 15.72 42.46
N TYR A 313 22.91 16.43 43.02
CA TYR A 313 23.17 16.41 44.45
C TYR A 313 23.08 17.83 45.06
N ALA A 314 22.69 17.88 46.32
CA ALA A 314 22.74 19.07 47.13
C ALA A 314 23.72 18.83 48.29
N CYS A 315 24.73 19.72 48.40
CA CYS A 315 25.63 19.72 49.55
C CYS A 315 25.24 20.87 50.50
N GLU A 316 24.94 20.54 51.75
CA GLU A 316 24.98 21.52 52.83
C GLU A 316 26.42 21.63 53.35
N GLN A 317 27.04 22.78 53.17
CA GLN A 317 28.24 23.11 53.90
C GLN A 317 27.80 23.62 55.27
N GLY A 318 28.16 22.88 56.33
CA GLY A 318 27.91 23.20 57.71
C GLY A 318 28.68 24.46 58.19
#